data_6dff5f432f1fb407589af0db1bb60972
#
_entry.id   6dff5f432f1fb407589af0db1bb60972
#
_cell.length_a   1.000
_cell.length_b   1.000
_cell.length_c   1.000
_cell.angle_alpha   90.00
_cell.angle_beta   90.00
_cell.angle_gamma   90.00
#
_symmetry.space_group_name_H-M   'P 1'
#
loop_
_entity.id
_entity.type
_entity.pdbx_description
1 polymer ?
#
loop_
_entity_poly.entity_id
_entity_poly.type
_entity_poly.pdbx_seq_one_letter_code
_entity_poly.pdbx_strand_id
1 'polypeptide(L)'
;MTTTTESVIRLRVLGCSGAIARDCRTTSFLVDQDILIDAGTGVGELTRDEMLRIEHVFLTHSHLDHVACLPLMIDTMACDRIGRSVHVHALPQTIAALRAHVLNDVIWPDFSRLPSPELPLIRFHPLQVGHTRELGGRVIEALPARHAVPALGYALRRQATDAPWWVFSGDTCGHPDFWQRLNQLRVHSLVIETAFANRERELAQMAQHLSPETLAEELDRIDRRHRFPIYITHTKPADTETIMREIAQFDQVRPPRREVAHDIRWLSAGHVFEL
;
A
#
# COMPACT_ATOMS: atom_id res chain seq x y z
N MET A 1 25.82 28.93 8.72
CA MET A 1 25.51 27.51 8.56
C MET A 1 24.04 27.36 8.86
N THR A 2 23.20 27.37 7.86
CA THR A 2 21.75 27.12 7.99
C THR A 2 21.59 25.61 8.21
N THR A 3 21.27 25.20 9.41
CA THR A 3 20.78 23.84 9.72
C THR A 3 19.47 23.67 8.97
N THR A 4 19.50 23.06 7.79
CA THR A 4 18.32 22.47 7.18
C THR A 4 17.81 21.42 8.16
N THR A 5 16.74 21.73 8.89
CA THR A 5 15.93 20.72 9.58
C THR A 5 15.50 19.72 8.50
N GLU A 6 16.09 18.53 8.51
CA GLU A 6 15.68 17.46 7.62
C GLU A 6 14.19 17.17 7.92
N SER A 7 13.33 17.43 6.94
CA SER A 7 11.90 17.20 7.09
C SER A 7 11.63 15.70 7.20
N VAL A 8 11.07 15.28 8.32
CA VAL A 8 10.61 13.90 8.56
C VAL A 8 9.40 13.64 7.66
N ILE A 9 9.40 12.52 6.93
CA ILE A 9 8.20 12.05 6.20
C ILE A 9 7.26 11.41 7.22
N ARG A 10 6.01 11.84 7.22
CA ARG A 10 4.94 11.23 8.03
C ARG A 10 4.01 10.41 7.14
N LEU A 11 3.93 9.11 7.40
CA LEU A 11 3.00 8.22 6.72
C LEU A 11 1.91 7.78 7.71
N ARG A 12 0.67 8.23 7.48
CA ARG A 12 -0.51 7.91 8.28
C ARG A 12 -1.30 6.77 7.65
N VAL A 13 -1.60 5.75 8.43
CA VAL A 13 -2.48 4.64 8.03
C VAL A 13 -3.94 5.10 8.13
N LEU A 14 -4.62 5.23 7.00
CA LEU A 14 -6.04 5.59 6.94
C LEU A 14 -6.92 4.35 7.00
N GLY A 15 -6.45 3.25 6.44
CA GLY A 15 -7.09 1.95 6.45
C GLY A 15 -6.08 0.85 6.18
N CYS A 16 -6.28 -0.32 6.78
CA CYS A 16 -5.36 -1.47 6.70
C CYS A 16 -6.08 -2.82 6.80
N SER A 17 -7.41 -2.85 6.60
CA SER A 17 -8.22 -4.06 6.63
C SER A 17 -8.42 -4.63 5.22
N GLY A 18 -8.48 -5.96 5.09
CA GLY A 18 -8.81 -6.66 3.84
C GLY A 18 -10.31 -6.75 3.54
N ALA A 19 -11.17 -6.11 4.36
CA ALA A 19 -12.60 -5.98 4.12
C ALA A 19 -13.20 -4.87 4.99
N ILE A 20 -14.45 -4.51 4.72
CA ILE A 20 -15.16 -3.49 5.47
C ILE A 20 -15.93 -4.09 6.66
N ALA A 21 -15.90 -3.40 7.80
CA ALA A 21 -16.80 -3.58 8.93
C ALA A 21 -16.88 -2.25 9.70
N ARG A 22 -17.65 -2.21 10.81
CA ARG A 22 -17.57 -1.08 11.71
C ARG A 22 -16.12 -0.90 12.17
N ASP A 23 -15.60 0.32 12.04
CA ASP A 23 -14.22 0.70 12.40
C ASP A 23 -13.11 -0.01 11.61
N CYS A 24 -13.47 -0.77 10.56
CA CYS A 24 -12.55 -1.39 9.62
C CYS A 24 -12.62 -0.68 8.26
N ARG A 25 -11.51 -0.13 7.81
CA ARG A 25 -11.34 0.56 6.52
C ARG A 25 -10.31 -0.18 5.69
N THR A 26 -10.60 -0.30 4.40
CA THR A 26 -9.69 -0.95 3.47
C THR A 26 -8.49 -0.06 3.12
N THR A 27 -7.49 -0.66 2.50
CA THR A 27 -6.13 -0.15 2.39
C THR A 27 -6.04 1.27 1.83
N SER A 28 -5.44 2.16 2.61
CA SER A 28 -5.02 3.49 2.16
C SER A 28 -4.01 4.08 3.14
N PHE A 29 -2.94 4.67 2.60
CA PHE A 29 -1.90 5.34 3.38
C PHE A 29 -1.73 6.77 2.87
N LEU A 30 -1.68 7.75 3.77
CA LEU A 30 -1.37 9.13 3.45
C LEU A 30 0.08 9.43 3.80
N VAL A 31 0.87 9.80 2.80
CA VAL A 31 2.25 10.28 2.96
C VAL A 31 2.25 11.79 3.00
N ASP A 32 2.70 12.34 4.10
CA ASP A 32 2.65 13.77 4.42
C ASP A 32 1.23 14.33 4.26
N GLN A 33 0.97 15.10 3.21
CA GLN A 33 -0.33 15.73 2.96
C GLN A 33 -0.83 15.56 1.52
N ASP A 34 -0.01 15.04 0.62
CA ASP A 34 -0.21 15.17 -0.82
C ASP A 34 -0.10 13.86 -1.62
N ILE A 35 0.32 12.74 -0.99
CA ILE A 35 0.44 11.46 -1.67
C ILE A 35 -0.39 10.40 -0.96
N LEU A 36 -1.19 9.66 -1.73
CA LEU A 36 -1.84 8.43 -1.27
C LEU A 36 -1.15 7.19 -1.86
N ILE A 37 -1.03 6.14 -1.06
CA ILE A 37 -0.77 4.78 -1.51
C ILE A 37 -2.05 4.00 -1.27
N ASP A 38 -2.66 3.54 -2.34
CA ASP A 38 -4.02 3.02 -2.45
C ASP A 38 -5.12 4.01 -2.00
N ALA A 39 -6.30 3.80 -2.56
CA ALA A 39 -7.49 4.61 -2.33
C ALA A 39 -8.71 3.74 -1.98
N GLY A 40 -8.52 2.84 -1.01
CA GLY A 40 -9.60 2.08 -0.41
C GLY A 40 -10.49 2.95 0.50
N THR A 41 -11.37 2.31 1.27
CA THR A 41 -12.34 3.05 2.10
C THR A 41 -11.70 3.88 3.22
N GLY A 42 -10.41 3.65 3.52
CA GLY A 42 -9.63 4.51 4.42
C GLY A 42 -9.57 5.98 4.01
N VAL A 43 -9.67 6.29 2.71
CA VAL A 43 -9.74 7.68 2.21
C VAL A 43 -10.89 8.46 2.84
N GLY A 44 -11.99 7.80 3.21
CA GLY A 44 -13.13 8.42 3.89
C GLY A 44 -12.82 9.01 5.28
N GLU A 45 -11.66 8.72 5.85
CA GLU A 45 -11.18 9.32 7.12
C GLU A 45 -10.54 10.71 6.91
N LEU A 46 -10.31 11.11 5.65
CA LEU A 46 -9.79 12.43 5.32
C LEU A 46 -10.90 13.49 5.37
N THR A 47 -10.59 14.63 5.93
CA THR A 47 -11.41 15.82 5.73
C THR A 47 -11.35 16.28 4.27
N ARG A 48 -12.36 17.04 3.83
CA ARG A 48 -12.36 17.64 2.49
C ARG A 48 -11.10 18.47 2.22
N ASP A 49 -10.63 19.23 3.20
CA ASP A 49 -9.42 20.05 3.07
C ASP A 49 -8.14 19.20 2.94
N GLU A 50 -8.09 18.04 3.57
CA GLU A 50 -7.00 17.08 3.36
C GLU A 50 -7.08 16.47 1.96
N MET A 51 -8.29 16.07 1.49
CA MET A 51 -8.46 15.55 0.13
C MET A 51 -8.00 16.57 -0.92
N LEU A 52 -8.31 17.85 -0.76
CA LEU A 52 -7.91 18.93 -1.68
C LEU A 52 -6.38 19.09 -1.81
N ARG A 53 -5.60 18.59 -0.87
CA ARG A 53 -4.13 18.61 -0.91
C ARG A 53 -3.53 17.43 -1.66
N ILE A 54 -4.31 16.37 -1.93
CA ILE A 54 -3.79 15.18 -2.62
C ILE A 54 -3.42 15.52 -4.07
N GLU A 55 -2.15 15.36 -4.40
CA GLU A 55 -1.59 15.59 -5.74
C GLU A 55 -1.30 14.27 -6.46
N HIS A 56 -0.93 13.21 -5.71
CA HIS A 56 -0.52 11.95 -6.27
C HIS A 56 -1.22 10.77 -5.59
N VAL A 57 -1.60 9.76 -6.37
CA VAL A 57 -2.13 8.48 -5.88
C VAL A 57 -1.34 7.35 -6.55
N PHE A 58 -0.75 6.48 -5.75
CA PHE A 58 -0.05 5.27 -6.19
C PHE A 58 -0.94 4.07 -5.91
N LEU A 59 -1.37 3.36 -6.93
CA LEU A 59 -2.24 2.19 -6.79
C LEU A 59 -1.43 0.92 -6.92
N THR A 60 -1.62 -0.01 -5.98
CA THR A 60 -1.01 -1.33 -6.03
C THR A 60 -1.64 -2.17 -7.13
N HIS A 61 -2.96 -2.24 -7.19
CA HIS A 61 -3.71 -3.03 -8.17
C HIS A 61 -5.17 -2.54 -8.29
N SER A 62 -6.02 -3.26 -9.03
CA SER A 62 -7.35 -2.80 -9.43
C SER A 62 -8.51 -3.31 -8.57
N HIS A 63 -8.29 -4.07 -7.49
CA HIS A 63 -9.38 -4.52 -6.63
C HIS A 63 -10.04 -3.36 -5.89
N LEU A 64 -11.36 -3.48 -5.66
CA LEU A 64 -12.16 -2.39 -5.13
C LEU A 64 -11.73 -1.89 -3.75
N ASP A 65 -11.25 -2.77 -2.90
CA ASP A 65 -10.74 -2.42 -1.56
C ASP A 65 -9.44 -1.58 -1.60
N HIS A 66 -8.85 -1.41 -2.79
CA HIS A 66 -7.71 -0.53 -3.04
C HIS A 66 -8.03 0.70 -3.90
N VAL A 67 -9.18 0.72 -4.59
CA VAL A 67 -9.49 1.80 -5.55
C VAL A 67 -10.86 2.44 -5.37
N ALA A 68 -11.76 1.87 -4.55
CA ALA A 68 -13.17 2.27 -4.47
C ALA A 68 -13.37 3.76 -4.16
N CYS A 69 -12.52 4.37 -3.35
CA CYS A 69 -12.65 5.77 -2.97
C CYS A 69 -11.92 6.74 -3.91
N LEU A 70 -11.15 6.27 -4.90
CA LEU A 70 -10.53 7.17 -5.87
C LEU A 70 -11.58 8.02 -6.61
N PRO A 71 -12.60 7.44 -7.28
CA PRO A 71 -13.61 8.24 -7.97
C PRO A 71 -14.42 9.13 -7.02
N LEU A 72 -14.76 8.65 -5.83
CA LEU A 72 -15.51 9.40 -4.83
C LEU A 72 -14.72 10.62 -4.30
N MET A 73 -13.42 10.44 -4.05
CA MET A 73 -12.54 11.52 -3.63
C MET A 73 -12.40 12.59 -4.72
N ILE A 74 -12.21 12.18 -5.97
CA ILE A 74 -12.11 13.12 -7.10
C ILE A 74 -13.41 13.91 -7.25
N ASP A 75 -14.57 13.26 -7.12
CA ASP A 75 -15.88 13.93 -7.17
C ASP A 75 -16.02 14.98 -6.06
N THR A 76 -15.64 14.63 -4.84
CA THR A 76 -15.65 15.55 -3.69
C THR A 76 -14.84 16.83 -3.94
N MET A 77 -13.76 16.72 -4.73
CA MET A 77 -12.83 17.82 -5.02
C MET A 77 -13.09 18.53 -6.35
N ALA A 78 -13.92 17.98 -7.22
CA ALA A 78 -13.98 18.32 -8.64
C ALA A 78 -14.13 19.83 -8.90
N CYS A 79 -15.06 20.49 -8.20
CA CYS A 79 -15.33 21.92 -8.39
C CYS A 79 -14.16 22.82 -7.95
N ASP A 80 -13.38 22.42 -6.97
CA ASP A 80 -12.28 23.22 -6.41
C ASP A 80 -10.93 22.91 -7.08
N ARG A 81 -10.88 21.89 -7.93
CA ARG A 81 -9.65 21.47 -8.62
C ARG A 81 -9.70 21.71 -10.14
N ILE A 82 -10.60 22.53 -10.63
CA ILE A 82 -10.64 22.89 -12.06
C ILE A 82 -9.28 23.45 -12.47
N GLY A 83 -8.65 22.82 -13.49
CA GLY A 83 -7.32 23.18 -13.95
C GLY A 83 -6.17 22.51 -13.21
N ARG A 84 -6.44 21.63 -12.22
CA ARG A 84 -5.44 20.88 -11.44
C ARG A 84 -5.81 19.40 -11.44
N SER A 85 -4.96 18.56 -11.99
CA SER A 85 -5.16 17.11 -12.01
C SER A 85 -4.61 16.43 -10.76
N VAL A 86 -5.22 15.32 -10.35
CA VAL A 86 -4.59 14.32 -9.50
C VAL A 86 -3.83 13.35 -10.40
N HIS A 87 -2.57 13.09 -10.07
CA HIS A 87 -1.68 12.21 -10.81
C HIS A 87 -1.79 10.78 -10.26
N VAL A 88 -2.39 9.87 -11.03
CA VAL A 88 -2.58 8.46 -10.62
C VAL A 88 -1.51 7.59 -11.27
N HIS A 89 -0.67 6.98 -10.44
CA HIS A 89 0.44 6.13 -10.82
C HIS A 89 0.06 4.66 -10.58
N ALA A 90 0.09 3.83 -11.63
CA ALA A 90 -0.29 2.42 -11.53
C ALA A 90 0.26 1.61 -12.71
N LEU A 91 0.17 0.28 -12.64
CA LEU A 91 0.42 -0.58 -13.80
C LEU A 91 -0.53 -0.23 -14.96
N PRO A 92 -0.11 -0.40 -16.23
CA PRO A 92 -0.99 -0.21 -17.39
C PRO A 92 -2.28 -1.02 -17.28
N GLN A 93 -2.23 -2.23 -16.75
CA GLN A 93 -3.39 -3.11 -16.58
C GLN A 93 -4.38 -2.55 -15.55
N THR A 94 -3.89 -2.00 -14.44
CA THR A 94 -4.70 -1.33 -13.42
C THR A 94 -5.40 -0.09 -14.01
N ILE A 95 -4.67 0.72 -14.78
CA ILE A 95 -5.24 1.89 -15.49
C ILE A 95 -6.32 1.45 -16.47
N ALA A 96 -6.06 0.38 -17.24
CA ALA A 96 -7.03 -0.15 -18.20
C ALA A 96 -8.31 -0.65 -17.50
N ALA A 97 -8.16 -1.36 -16.35
CA ALA A 97 -9.29 -1.83 -15.55
C ALA A 97 -10.14 -0.66 -15.00
N LEU A 98 -9.51 0.38 -14.47
CA LEU A 98 -10.20 1.57 -13.98
C LEU A 98 -11.01 2.27 -15.09
N ARG A 99 -10.42 2.44 -16.27
CA ARG A 99 -11.10 3.06 -17.43
C ARG A 99 -12.24 2.20 -17.96
N ALA A 100 -12.06 0.89 -18.03
CA ALA A 100 -13.05 -0.01 -18.60
C ALA A 100 -14.25 -0.22 -17.66
N HIS A 101 -14.03 -0.26 -16.36
CA HIS A 101 -15.01 -0.76 -15.40
C HIS A 101 -15.46 0.23 -14.33
N VAL A 102 -14.76 1.35 -14.15
CA VAL A 102 -15.08 2.35 -13.13
C VAL A 102 -15.34 3.71 -13.77
N LEU A 103 -14.33 4.30 -14.43
CA LEU A 103 -14.37 5.63 -15.03
C LEU A 103 -14.85 5.53 -16.49
N ASN A 104 -16.08 5.06 -16.69
CA ASN A 104 -16.61 4.63 -17.98
C ASN A 104 -17.95 5.29 -18.38
N ASP A 105 -18.31 6.38 -17.67
CA ASP A 105 -19.56 7.14 -17.86
C ASP A 105 -20.86 6.32 -17.58
N VAL A 106 -20.70 5.10 -17.06
CA VAL A 106 -21.80 4.20 -16.64
C VAL A 106 -21.76 3.97 -15.13
N ILE A 107 -20.62 3.51 -14.60
CA ILE A 107 -20.42 3.36 -13.15
C ILE A 107 -20.06 4.70 -12.54
N TRP A 108 -19.10 5.43 -13.17
CA TRP A 108 -18.67 6.75 -12.73
C TRP A 108 -18.18 7.59 -13.91
N PRO A 109 -18.31 8.96 -13.84
CA PRO A 109 -17.81 9.84 -14.91
C PRO A 109 -16.32 9.62 -15.20
N ASP A 110 -15.94 9.70 -16.46
CA ASP A 110 -14.52 9.58 -16.84
C ASP A 110 -13.75 10.87 -16.54
N PHE A 111 -13.30 10.99 -15.31
CA PHE A 111 -12.49 12.13 -14.85
C PHE A 111 -11.12 12.26 -15.55
N SER A 112 -10.71 11.29 -16.34
CA SER A 112 -9.53 11.43 -17.19
C SER A 112 -9.80 12.25 -18.48
N ARG A 113 -11.06 12.65 -18.70
CA ARG A 113 -11.50 13.51 -19.81
C ARG A 113 -12.27 14.74 -19.36
N LEU A 114 -12.66 14.82 -18.09
CA LEU A 114 -13.45 15.91 -17.55
C LEU A 114 -12.60 16.87 -16.69
N PRO A 115 -12.86 18.18 -16.72
CA PRO A 115 -13.86 18.89 -17.53
C PRO A 115 -13.49 18.97 -19.00
N SER A 116 -12.22 18.81 -19.37
CA SER A 116 -11.77 18.66 -20.76
C SER A 116 -10.54 17.74 -20.82
N PRO A 117 -10.25 17.13 -21.99
CA PRO A 117 -9.07 16.27 -22.17
C PRO A 117 -7.74 16.98 -21.94
N GLU A 118 -7.68 18.33 -22.12
CA GLU A 118 -6.47 19.14 -21.92
C GLU A 118 -6.21 19.39 -20.43
N LEU A 119 -7.28 19.52 -19.64
CA LEU A 119 -7.25 19.82 -18.20
C LEU A 119 -8.13 18.84 -17.41
N PRO A 120 -7.84 17.52 -17.47
CA PRO A 120 -8.65 16.52 -16.79
C PRO A 120 -8.41 16.55 -15.28
N LEU A 121 -9.37 16.04 -14.50
CA LEU A 121 -9.23 15.90 -13.05
C LEU A 121 -8.26 14.76 -12.65
N ILE A 122 -8.12 13.74 -13.51
CA ILE A 122 -7.15 12.64 -13.34
C ILE A 122 -6.19 12.60 -14.52
N ARG A 123 -4.88 12.49 -14.22
CA ARG A 123 -3.85 12.11 -15.18
C ARG A 123 -3.23 10.79 -14.80
N PHE A 124 -3.29 9.80 -15.67
CA PHE A 124 -2.67 8.50 -15.45
C PHE A 124 -1.21 8.49 -15.86
N HIS A 125 -0.37 7.90 -15.00
CA HIS A 125 1.06 7.70 -15.18
C HIS A 125 1.40 6.21 -15.08
N PRO A 126 1.63 5.52 -16.21
CA PRO A 126 2.00 4.11 -16.17
C PRO A 126 3.30 3.86 -15.41
N LEU A 127 3.30 2.85 -14.55
CA LEU A 127 4.45 2.33 -13.83
C LEU A 127 4.82 0.94 -14.34
N GLN A 128 6.05 0.55 -14.05
CA GLN A 128 6.55 -0.82 -14.14
C GLN A 128 7.33 -1.14 -12.88
N VAL A 129 7.51 -2.42 -12.57
CA VAL A 129 8.38 -2.87 -11.47
C VAL A 129 9.77 -2.25 -11.62
N GLY A 130 10.32 -1.73 -10.53
CA GLY A 130 11.62 -1.04 -10.48
C GLY A 130 11.57 0.44 -10.88
N HIS A 131 10.43 0.95 -11.39
CA HIS A 131 10.31 2.40 -11.63
C HIS A 131 10.32 3.17 -10.31
N THR A 132 11.05 4.26 -10.30
CA THR A 132 11.09 5.22 -9.19
C THR A 132 10.42 6.54 -9.59
N ARG A 133 9.86 7.24 -8.60
CA ARG A 133 9.36 8.61 -8.71
C ARG A 133 9.92 9.45 -7.58
N GLU A 134 10.46 10.60 -7.94
CA GLU A 134 10.94 11.59 -6.98
C GLU A 134 9.94 12.74 -6.91
N LEU A 135 9.36 12.95 -5.74
CA LEU A 135 8.26 13.88 -5.50
C LEU A 135 8.50 14.65 -4.20
N GLY A 136 8.81 15.95 -4.30
CA GLY A 136 8.93 16.82 -3.13
C GLY A 136 9.88 16.30 -2.04
N GLY A 137 11.05 15.78 -2.42
CA GLY A 137 12.05 15.22 -1.48
C GLY A 137 11.77 13.79 -1.02
N ARG A 138 10.81 13.10 -1.63
CA ARG A 138 10.46 11.70 -1.38
C ARG A 138 10.77 10.87 -2.61
N VAL A 139 11.21 9.64 -2.40
CA VAL A 139 11.44 8.64 -3.46
C VAL A 139 10.50 7.48 -3.23
N ILE A 140 9.70 7.14 -4.25
CA ILE A 140 8.79 5.99 -4.25
C ILE A 140 9.25 5.04 -5.35
N GLU A 141 9.48 3.78 -4.99
CA GLU A 141 9.86 2.70 -5.90
C GLU A 141 8.73 1.68 -5.99
N ALA A 142 8.39 1.26 -7.22
CA ALA A 142 7.44 0.19 -7.48
C ALA A 142 8.12 -1.17 -7.33
N LEU A 143 7.63 -2.00 -6.41
CA LEU A 143 8.16 -3.33 -6.11
C LEU A 143 7.32 -4.42 -6.79
N PRO A 144 7.88 -5.61 -7.08
CA PRO A 144 7.11 -6.72 -7.59
C PRO A 144 6.15 -7.27 -6.51
N ALA A 145 4.93 -7.62 -6.92
CA ALA A 145 3.96 -8.36 -6.13
C ALA A 145 3.31 -9.44 -7.01
N ARG A 146 2.82 -10.52 -6.41
CA ARG A 146 2.13 -11.60 -7.12
C ARG A 146 0.74 -11.81 -6.53
N HIS A 147 -0.26 -11.43 -7.29
CA HIS A 147 -1.65 -11.48 -6.88
C HIS A 147 -2.56 -11.96 -8.01
N ALA A 148 -3.86 -12.15 -7.75
CA ALA A 148 -4.86 -12.62 -8.71
C ALA A 148 -4.99 -11.71 -9.95
N VAL A 149 -4.62 -10.43 -9.81
CA VAL A 149 -4.48 -9.47 -10.91
C VAL A 149 -3.06 -8.88 -10.88
N PRO A 150 -2.57 -8.26 -11.97
CA PRO A 150 -1.28 -7.57 -11.96
C PRO A 150 -1.19 -6.55 -10.83
N ALA A 151 -0.17 -6.70 -9.97
CA ALA A 151 -0.04 -5.94 -8.72
C ALA A 151 1.39 -5.44 -8.50
N LEU A 152 1.50 -4.41 -7.66
CA LEU A 152 2.74 -3.81 -7.17
C LEU A 152 2.74 -3.75 -5.64
N GLY A 153 3.92 -3.84 -5.06
CA GLY A 153 4.23 -3.24 -3.77
C GLY A 153 4.89 -1.87 -3.95
N TYR A 154 5.18 -1.19 -2.85
CA TYR A 154 5.88 0.09 -2.88
C TYR A 154 6.95 0.18 -1.80
N ALA A 155 8.06 0.84 -2.11
CA ALA A 155 9.03 1.30 -1.12
C ALA A 155 9.08 2.83 -1.15
N LEU A 156 9.14 3.45 0.03
CA LEU A 156 9.17 4.90 0.21
C LEU A 156 10.32 5.29 1.14
N ARG A 157 11.07 6.32 0.78
CA ARG A 157 12.06 6.96 1.66
C ARG A 157 12.19 8.45 1.38
N ARG A 158 12.91 9.15 2.24
CA ARG A 158 13.42 10.48 1.91
C ARG A 158 14.45 10.38 0.77
N GLN A 159 14.61 11.46 0.02
CA GLN A 159 15.57 11.54 -1.08
C GLN A 159 17.04 11.56 -0.61
N ALA A 160 17.31 11.57 0.71
CA ALA A 160 18.67 11.42 1.24
C ALA A 160 19.23 10.03 0.90
N THR A 161 20.52 9.97 0.55
CA THR A 161 21.15 8.77 -0.03
C THR A 161 21.15 7.56 0.90
N ASP A 162 21.17 7.79 2.22
CA ASP A 162 21.23 6.77 3.28
C ASP A 162 19.91 6.58 4.05
N ALA A 163 18.83 7.30 3.65
CA ALA A 163 17.55 7.19 4.34
C ALA A 163 17.00 5.77 4.23
N PRO A 164 16.50 5.19 5.34
CA PRO A 164 15.92 3.86 5.32
C PRO A 164 14.54 3.88 4.63
N TRP A 165 14.13 2.71 4.10
CA TRP A 165 12.91 2.53 3.35
C TRP A 165 11.78 2.01 4.22
N TRP A 166 10.62 2.63 4.17
CA TRP A 166 9.35 2.02 4.49
C TRP A 166 8.92 1.17 3.29
N VAL A 167 8.52 -0.08 3.53
CA VAL A 167 8.18 -1.03 2.47
C VAL A 167 6.77 -1.57 2.69
N PHE A 168 5.97 -1.59 1.63
CA PHE A 168 4.63 -2.18 1.59
C PHE A 168 4.55 -3.24 0.50
N SER A 169 4.14 -4.45 0.87
CA SER A 169 4.07 -5.58 -0.07
C SER A 169 3.01 -5.42 -1.18
N GLY A 170 1.98 -4.57 -0.96
CA GLY A 170 0.71 -4.74 -1.66
C GLY A 170 0.10 -6.09 -1.30
N ASP A 171 -0.95 -6.50 -2.03
CA ASP A 171 -1.52 -7.84 -1.90
C ASP A 171 -0.65 -8.85 -2.67
N THR A 172 -0.33 -9.97 -2.02
CA THR A 172 0.63 -10.94 -2.59
C THR A 172 0.52 -12.32 -1.94
N CYS A 173 0.76 -13.36 -2.71
CA CYS A 173 0.95 -14.71 -2.19
C CYS A 173 2.45 -15.07 -1.98
N GLY A 174 3.32 -14.06 -1.98
CA GLY A 174 4.76 -14.21 -1.93
C GLY A 174 5.42 -14.15 -3.32
N HIS A 175 6.54 -13.42 -3.42
CA HIS A 175 7.28 -13.22 -4.65
C HIS A 175 8.79 -13.21 -4.39
N PRO A 176 9.57 -14.14 -4.95
CA PRO A 176 11.04 -14.20 -4.72
C PRO A 176 11.76 -12.88 -5.02
N ASP A 177 11.38 -12.18 -6.11
CA ASP A 177 12.04 -10.94 -6.52
C ASP A 177 11.74 -9.79 -5.55
N PHE A 178 10.57 -9.80 -4.88
CA PHE A 178 10.27 -8.86 -3.80
C PHE A 178 11.30 -8.99 -2.66
N TRP A 179 11.56 -10.21 -2.20
CA TRP A 179 12.53 -10.48 -1.14
C TRP A 179 13.96 -10.20 -1.57
N GLN A 180 14.30 -10.53 -2.83
CA GLN A 180 15.59 -10.16 -3.40
C GLN A 180 15.82 -8.66 -3.36
N ARG A 181 14.82 -7.87 -3.76
CA ARG A 181 14.91 -6.41 -3.70
C ARG A 181 14.94 -5.89 -2.27
N LEU A 182 14.05 -6.38 -1.39
CA LEU A 182 13.99 -5.99 0.02
C LEU A 182 15.34 -6.20 0.73
N ASN A 183 16.01 -7.32 0.46
CA ASN A 183 17.31 -7.64 1.05
C ASN A 183 18.45 -6.71 0.60
N GLN A 184 18.26 -5.93 -0.46
CA GLN A 184 19.21 -4.89 -0.92
C GLN A 184 18.92 -3.52 -0.28
N LEU A 185 17.75 -3.35 0.35
CA LEU A 185 17.35 -2.09 0.94
C LEU A 185 17.77 -2.00 2.41
N ARG A 186 18.08 -0.79 2.88
CA ARG A 186 18.09 -0.49 4.31
C ARG A 186 16.65 -0.25 4.74
N VAL A 187 16.00 -1.27 5.28
CA VAL A 187 14.57 -1.22 5.62
C VAL A 187 14.37 -0.56 6.98
N HIS A 188 13.46 0.43 7.06
CA HIS A 188 12.93 1.00 8.29
C HIS A 188 11.86 0.09 8.90
N SER A 189 10.88 -0.27 8.08
CA SER A 189 9.76 -1.14 8.46
C SER A 189 9.15 -1.79 7.22
N LEU A 190 8.61 -3.00 7.40
CA LEU A 190 7.86 -3.73 6.38
C LEU A 190 6.38 -3.79 6.80
N VAL A 191 5.49 -3.39 5.92
CA VAL A 191 4.05 -3.64 6.00
C VAL A 191 3.74 -4.76 5.02
N ILE A 192 3.24 -5.90 5.51
CA ILE A 192 2.96 -7.09 4.70
C ILE A 192 1.56 -7.61 4.97
N GLU A 193 0.88 -7.99 3.89
CA GLU A 193 -0.47 -8.54 3.97
C GLU A 193 -0.50 -9.93 4.58
N THR A 194 -1.58 -10.27 5.26
CA THR A 194 -1.93 -11.64 5.66
C THR A 194 -3.45 -11.71 5.79
N ALA A 195 -4.13 -12.07 4.71
CA ALA A 195 -5.58 -11.88 4.59
C ALA A 195 -6.41 -12.99 5.27
N PHE A 196 -5.90 -14.23 5.36
CA PHE A 196 -6.65 -15.40 5.77
C PHE A 196 -5.99 -16.13 6.95
N ALA A 197 -6.80 -16.74 7.82
CA ALA A 197 -6.32 -17.66 8.84
C ALA A 197 -5.83 -18.99 8.22
N ASN A 198 -5.01 -19.78 8.93
CA ASN A 198 -4.48 -21.05 8.43
C ASN A 198 -5.57 -22.07 8.05
N ARG A 199 -6.72 -22.02 8.72
CA ARG A 199 -7.88 -22.87 8.37
C ARG A 199 -8.40 -22.60 6.94
N GLU A 200 -8.10 -21.42 6.39
CA GLU A 200 -8.52 -20.98 5.06
C GLU A 200 -7.33 -20.93 4.06
N ARG A 201 -6.23 -21.64 4.36
CA ARG A 201 -5.01 -21.65 3.54
C ARG A 201 -5.26 -21.97 2.07
N GLU A 202 -6.15 -22.91 1.76
CA GLU A 202 -6.48 -23.26 0.38
C GLU A 202 -7.15 -22.07 -0.33
N LEU A 203 -8.07 -21.39 0.34
CA LEU A 203 -8.70 -20.17 -0.18
C LEU A 203 -7.67 -19.04 -0.35
N ALA A 204 -6.77 -18.87 0.61
CA ALA A 204 -5.67 -17.91 0.50
C ALA A 204 -4.82 -18.17 -0.76
N GLN A 205 -4.46 -19.42 -1.01
CA GLN A 205 -3.71 -19.80 -2.22
C GLN A 205 -4.47 -19.52 -3.50
N MET A 206 -5.77 -19.86 -3.56
CA MET A 206 -6.63 -19.59 -4.72
C MET A 206 -6.78 -18.08 -4.98
N ALA A 207 -6.95 -17.28 -3.93
CA ALA A 207 -7.08 -15.84 -4.00
C ALA A 207 -5.72 -15.11 -4.10
N GLN A 208 -4.62 -15.85 -4.05
CA GLN A 208 -3.24 -15.34 -4.07
C GLN A 208 -2.94 -14.33 -2.96
N HIS A 209 -3.28 -14.70 -1.73
CA HIS A 209 -2.96 -14.03 -0.48
C HIS A 209 -2.10 -14.89 0.43
N LEU A 210 -1.55 -14.28 1.48
CA LEU A 210 -0.85 -14.99 2.54
C LEU A 210 -1.81 -15.46 3.66
N SER A 211 -1.45 -16.58 4.26
CA SER A 211 -1.89 -17.03 5.58
C SER A 211 -0.68 -17.03 6.54
N PRO A 212 -0.87 -17.15 7.86
CA PRO A 212 0.25 -17.20 8.80
C PRO A 212 1.33 -18.24 8.45
N GLU A 213 0.94 -19.41 7.99
CA GLU A 213 1.90 -20.46 7.62
C GLU A 213 2.72 -20.08 6.38
N THR A 214 2.06 -19.56 5.33
CA THR A 214 2.77 -19.11 4.12
C THR A 214 3.56 -17.82 4.36
N LEU A 215 3.09 -16.92 5.25
CA LEU A 215 3.87 -15.79 5.72
C LEU A 215 5.17 -16.24 6.37
N ALA A 216 5.13 -17.26 7.25
CA ALA A 216 6.33 -17.78 7.91
C ALA A 216 7.36 -18.30 6.89
N GLU A 217 6.89 -18.98 5.81
CA GLU A 217 7.75 -19.45 4.71
C GLU A 217 8.39 -18.29 3.96
N GLU A 218 7.63 -17.22 3.72
CA GLU A 218 8.11 -16.03 3.04
C GLU A 218 9.09 -15.22 3.90
N LEU A 219 8.84 -15.05 5.20
CA LEU A 219 9.75 -14.34 6.12
C LEU A 219 11.12 -15.03 6.25
N ASP A 220 11.21 -16.34 6.03
CA ASP A 220 12.48 -17.07 5.98
C ASP A 220 13.44 -16.57 4.86
N ARG A 221 12.92 -15.80 3.87
CA ARG A 221 13.71 -15.22 2.77
C ARG A 221 14.41 -13.91 3.13
N ILE A 222 14.05 -13.31 4.27
CA ILE A 222 14.72 -12.10 4.76
C ILE A 222 16.16 -12.46 5.16
N ASP A 223 17.16 -11.70 4.70
CA ASP A 223 18.56 -11.88 5.09
C ASP A 223 18.70 -11.76 6.62
N ARG A 224 19.45 -12.68 7.23
CA ARG A 224 19.67 -12.74 8.68
C ARG A 224 20.28 -11.48 9.29
N ARG A 225 20.90 -10.62 8.48
CA ARG A 225 21.47 -9.34 8.90
C ARG A 225 20.43 -8.27 9.14
N HIS A 226 19.25 -8.39 8.55
CA HIS A 226 18.20 -7.39 8.68
C HIS A 226 17.47 -7.50 10.01
N ARG A 227 17.21 -6.35 10.61
CA ARG A 227 16.37 -6.18 11.81
C ARG A 227 15.51 -4.94 11.59
N PHE A 228 14.22 -5.14 11.44
CA PHE A 228 13.23 -4.09 11.30
C PHE A 228 11.87 -4.62 11.78
N PRO A 229 10.96 -3.76 12.25
CA PRO A 229 9.62 -4.15 12.60
C PRO A 229 8.82 -4.55 11.34
N ILE A 230 8.00 -5.58 11.49
CA ILE A 230 7.10 -6.11 10.46
C ILE A 230 5.67 -5.88 10.93
N TYR A 231 4.89 -5.16 10.14
CA TYR A 231 3.50 -4.84 10.45
C TYR A 231 2.57 -5.66 9.58
N ILE A 232 1.67 -6.42 10.21
CA ILE A 232 0.66 -7.22 9.51
C ILE A 232 -0.52 -6.33 9.15
N THR A 233 -0.90 -6.36 7.86
CA THR A 233 -2.02 -5.61 7.29
C THR A 233 -2.97 -6.53 6.53
N HIS A 234 -4.06 -5.98 6.01
CA HIS A 234 -5.01 -6.63 5.12
C HIS A 234 -5.74 -7.84 5.72
N THR A 235 -5.75 -7.95 7.07
CA THR A 235 -6.52 -9.01 7.72
C THR A 235 -8.02 -8.78 7.53
N LYS A 236 -8.79 -9.86 7.35
CA LYS A 236 -10.26 -9.75 7.35
C LYS A 236 -10.78 -9.51 8.76
N PRO A 237 -11.78 -8.62 8.96
CA PRO A 237 -12.23 -8.19 10.30
C PRO A 237 -12.60 -9.33 11.24
N ALA A 238 -13.18 -10.42 10.72
CA ALA A 238 -13.59 -11.56 11.54
C ALA A 238 -12.40 -12.43 12.01
N ASP A 239 -11.25 -12.35 11.35
CA ASP A 239 -10.14 -13.29 11.54
C ASP A 239 -8.87 -12.66 12.09
N THR A 240 -8.84 -11.34 12.26
CA THR A 240 -7.65 -10.61 12.69
C THR A 240 -6.99 -11.18 13.94
N GLU A 241 -7.76 -11.43 15.00
CA GLU A 241 -7.23 -12.00 16.26
C GLU A 241 -6.70 -13.41 16.06
N THR A 242 -7.38 -14.22 15.22
CA THR A 242 -6.96 -15.58 14.90
C THR A 242 -5.64 -15.56 14.14
N ILE A 243 -5.54 -14.75 13.09
CA ILE A 243 -4.32 -14.56 12.28
C ILE A 243 -3.14 -14.16 13.18
N MET A 244 -3.33 -13.14 14.03
CA MET A 244 -2.24 -12.67 14.91
C MET A 244 -1.83 -13.72 15.95
N ARG A 245 -2.77 -14.52 16.46
CA ARG A 245 -2.47 -15.63 17.37
C ARG A 245 -1.69 -16.74 16.66
N GLU A 246 -2.06 -17.08 15.43
CA GLU A 246 -1.38 -18.08 14.63
C GLU A 246 0.03 -17.61 14.24
N ILE A 247 0.21 -16.32 13.91
CA ILE A 247 1.52 -15.71 13.68
C ILE A 247 2.41 -15.80 14.94
N ALA A 248 1.87 -15.49 16.11
CA ALA A 248 2.64 -15.61 17.35
C ALA A 248 3.05 -17.06 17.65
N GLN A 249 2.25 -18.04 17.25
CA GLN A 249 2.55 -19.47 17.45
C GLN A 249 3.70 -19.95 16.54
N PHE A 250 3.76 -19.58 15.28
CA PHE A 250 4.83 -20.08 14.42
C PHE A 250 6.21 -19.55 14.85
N ASP A 251 6.26 -18.35 15.40
CA ASP A 251 7.49 -17.74 15.90
C ASP A 251 8.02 -18.45 17.17
N GLN A 252 7.14 -19.15 17.88
CA GLN A 252 7.48 -19.96 19.06
C GLN A 252 7.82 -21.43 18.75
N VAL A 253 7.17 -22.01 17.74
CA VAL A 253 7.24 -23.46 17.45
C VAL A 253 8.34 -23.82 16.44
N ARG A 254 8.60 -22.95 15.46
CA ARG A 254 9.78 -23.11 14.60
C ARG A 254 10.98 -22.51 15.32
N PRO A 255 11.99 -23.33 15.73
CA PRO A 255 13.25 -22.74 16.16
C PRO A 255 13.68 -21.80 15.04
N PRO A 256 13.83 -20.51 15.34
CA PRO A 256 14.15 -19.57 14.28
C PRO A 256 15.46 -20.02 13.65
N ARG A 257 15.51 -20.08 12.32
CA ARG A 257 16.79 -20.12 11.60
C ARG A 257 17.64 -18.90 11.98
N ARG A 258 17.10 -18.05 12.87
CA ARG A 258 17.66 -16.83 13.42
C ARG A 258 17.82 -16.95 14.94
N GLU A 259 18.86 -16.33 15.46
CA GLU A 259 19.10 -16.21 16.91
C GLU A 259 18.03 -15.35 17.63
N VAL A 260 17.29 -14.53 16.87
CA VAL A 260 16.28 -13.60 17.40
C VAL A 260 15.03 -13.68 16.52
N ALA A 261 13.87 -13.78 17.14
CA ALA A 261 12.55 -13.73 16.50
C ALA A 261 12.33 -12.43 15.72
N HIS A 262 11.40 -12.43 14.75
CA HIS A 262 10.96 -11.23 14.06
C HIS A 262 10.16 -10.33 15.02
N ASP A 263 10.34 -9.01 14.91
CA ASP A 263 9.49 -8.03 15.61
C ASP A 263 8.20 -7.84 14.78
N ILE A 264 7.22 -8.72 14.99
CA ILE A 264 5.94 -8.71 14.25
C ILE A 264 4.88 -7.99 15.07
N ARG A 265 4.22 -7.03 14.44
CA ARG A 265 3.21 -6.16 15.05
C ARG A 265 1.94 -6.14 14.21
N TRP A 266 0.79 -5.90 14.83
CA TRP A 266 -0.44 -5.62 14.12
C TRP A 266 -0.49 -4.15 13.71
N LEU A 267 -0.83 -3.89 12.44
CA LEU A 267 -1.06 -2.53 11.94
C LEU A 267 -2.49 -2.09 12.26
N SER A 268 -2.64 -0.86 12.71
CA SER A 268 -3.93 -0.26 13.02
C SER A 268 -4.13 1.04 12.25
N ALA A 269 -5.37 1.35 11.89
CA ALA A 269 -5.71 2.67 11.39
C ALA A 269 -5.33 3.75 12.42
N GLY A 270 -4.88 4.90 11.94
CA GLY A 270 -4.35 5.98 12.76
C GLY A 270 -2.86 5.84 13.14
N HIS A 271 -2.23 4.68 12.92
CA HIS A 271 -0.78 4.55 13.12
C HIS A 271 0.00 5.51 12.22
N VAL A 272 1.09 6.08 12.72
CA VAL A 272 1.95 7.01 11.98
C VAL A 272 3.38 6.47 11.99
N PHE A 273 3.93 6.28 10.80
CA PHE A 273 5.37 6.05 10.62
C PHE A 273 6.06 7.41 10.43
N GLU A 274 7.22 7.57 11.03
CA GLU A 274 8.11 8.74 10.86
C GLU A 274 9.44 8.25 10.25
N LEU A 275 9.78 8.77 9.03
CA LEU A 275 10.88 8.30 8.20
C LEU A 275 11.95 9.38 7.98
#